data_6a98ead07761fc3df08ac0919d968280
#
_entry.id   6a98ead07761fc3df08ac0919d968280
#
_cell.length_a   1.000
_cell.length_b   1.000
_cell.length_c   1.000
_cell.angle_alpha   90.00
_cell.angle_beta   90.00
_cell.angle_gamma   90.00
#
_symmetry.space_group_name_H-M   'P 1'
#
loop_
_entity.id
_entity.type
_entity.pdbx_description
1 polymer ?
#
loop_
_entity_poly.entity_id
_entity_poly.type
_entity_poly.pdbx_seq_one_letter_code
_entity_poly.pdbx_strand_id
1 'polypeptide(L)'
;MIPKSHPRYESLLLRDKIVKASQKGYLADSGMIAHGRGEAFDYLIGEKTTYPAKRAMYVAVAALLLSNNPVISVNGNASALACDEIIDLANEIDAKIEINLFYRTDERVRLLTKLYKNRGFDGILGTLDDDIEYIDNIKNNRASASKSGIYSSDTILVPLEDGDRAEILKKSGKNIITIDLNPLSRTSKMSDVSIVDNIVRAIPFMTKIAKDLKDQDKKFLMDMVNEFDNEENLKESLQQIKLKEWR
;
A
#
# COMPACT_ATOMS: atom_id res chain seq x y z
N MET A 1 -25.80 -13.09 5.45
CA MET A 1 -24.81 -13.45 4.40
C MET A 1 -25.16 -12.69 3.14
N ILE A 2 -24.20 -11.97 2.52
CA ILE A 2 -24.47 -11.17 1.31
C ILE A 2 -24.57 -12.11 0.12
N PRO A 3 -25.66 -12.08 -0.69
CA PRO A 3 -25.77 -12.93 -1.87
C PRO A 3 -24.72 -12.56 -2.92
N LYS A 4 -24.08 -13.56 -3.55
CA LYS A 4 -23.09 -13.32 -4.63
C LYS A 4 -23.67 -12.56 -5.84
N SER A 5 -24.98 -12.63 -6.04
CA SER A 5 -25.70 -11.91 -7.10
C SER A 5 -25.94 -10.42 -6.78
N HIS A 6 -25.56 -9.96 -5.58
CA HIS A 6 -25.77 -8.56 -5.23
C HIS A 6 -24.87 -7.64 -6.07
N PRO A 7 -25.38 -6.57 -6.71
CA PRO A 7 -24.59 -5.70 -7.58
C PRO A 7 -23.34 -5.09 -6.91
N ARG A 8 -23.37 -4.93 -5.57
CA ARG A 8 -22.28 -4.39 -4.75
C ARG A 8 -21.63 -5.46 -3.87
N TYR A 9 -21.63 -6.73 -4.32
CA TYR A 9 -21.14 -7.85 -3.52
C TYR A 9 -19.70 -7.60 -3.02
N GLU A 10 -18.80 -7.24 -3.93
CA GLU A 10 -17.37 -7.02 -3.60
C GLU A 10 -17.18 -5.88 -2.59
N SER A 11 -17.77 -4.70 -2.84
CA SER A 11 -17.63 -3.58 -1.91
C SER A 11 -18.21 -3.85 -0.53
N LEU A 12 -19.30 -4.62 -0.45
CA LEU A 12 -19.89 -5.03 0.82
C LEU A 12 -19.03 -6.05 1.57
N LEU A 13 -18.32 -6.95 0.87
CA LEU A 13 -17.34 -7.85 1.47
C LEU A 13 -16.15 -7.08 2.06
N LEU A 14 -15.65 -6.06 1.34
CA LEU A 14 -14.55 -5.23 1.85
C LEU A 14 -14.97 -4.46 3.10
N ARG A 15 -16.18 -3.90 3.13
CA ARG A 15 -16.74 -3.28 4.34
C ARG A 15 -16.83 -4.26 5.50
N ASP A 16 -17.28 -5.49 5.27
CA ASP A 16 -17.35 -6.54 6.31
C ASP A 16 -15.96 -6.89 6.85
N LYS A 17 -14.93 -7.00 5.98
CA LYS A 17 -13.54 -7.19 6.40
C LYS A 17 -13.08 -6.06 7.33
N ILE A 18 -13.33 -4.80 6.97
CA ILE A 18 -12.96 -3.60 7.74
C ILE A 18 -13.68 -3.57 9.10
N VAL A 19 -14.98 -3.82 9.13
CA VAL A 19 -15.76 -3.87 10.37
C VAL A 19 -15.25 -4.97 11.29
N LYS A 20 -14.98 -6.17 10.76
CA LYS A 20 -14.40 -7.28 11.53
C LYS A 20 -13.00 -6.96 12.07
N ALA A 21 -12.18 -6.23 11.31
CA ALA A 21 -10.86 -5.79 11.75
C ALA A 21 -10.93 -4.81 12.91
N SER A 22 -11.88 -3.88 12.89
CA SER A 22 -12.17 -2.97 13.99
C SER A 22 -12.65 -3.73 15.22
N GLN A 23 -13.60 -4.65 15.07
CA GLN A 23 -14.10 -5.48 16.17
C GLN A 23 -13.02 -6.36 16.81
N LYS A 24 -12.03 -6.80 16.02
CA LYS A 24 -10.85 -7.55 16.49
C LYS A 24 -9.79 -6.66 17.14
N GLY A 25 -9.94 -5.34 17.10
CA GLY A 25 -9.09 -4.36 17.79
C GLY A 25 -7.83 -3.93 17.05
N TYR A 26 -7.49 -4.47 15.87
CA TYR A 26 -6.27 -4.07 15.16
C TYR A 26 -6.47 -2.93 14.15
N LEU A 27 -7.72 -2.56 13.84
CA LEU A 27 -8.06 -1.40 13.03
C LEU A 27 -8.58 -0.25 13.90
N ALA A 28 -8.05 0.96 13.70
CA ALA A 28 -8.56 2.15 14.36
C ALA A 28 -9.90 2.60 13.75
N ASP A 29 -10.76 3.27 14.52
CA ASP A 29 -12.04 3.81 14.02
C ASP A 29 -11.86 4.78 12.84
N SER A 30 -10.80 5.60 12.89
CA SER A 30 -10.41 6.45 11.75
C SER A 30 -10.10 5.66 10.48
N GLY A 31 -9.68 4.39 10.59
CA GLY A 31 -9.46 3.50 9.45
C GLY A 31 -10.75 3.14 8.71
N MET A 32 -11.88 3.02 9.44
CA MET A 32 -13.20 2.82 8.81
C MET A 32 -13.63 4.06 8.01
N ILE A 33 -13.38 5.26 8.55
CA ILE A 33 -13.66 6.54 7.85
C ILE A 33 -12.79 6.66 6.59
N ALA A 34 -11.50 6.34 6.69
CA ALA A 34 -10.58 6.36 5.56
C ALA A 34 -10.98 5.36 4.47
N HIS A 35 -11.42 4.15 4.85
CA HIS A 35 -11.94 3.16 3.89
C HIS A 35 -13.17 3.67 3.14
N GLY A 36 -14.16 4.21 3.82
CA GLY A 36 -15.37 4.75 3.20
C GLY A 36 -15.07 5.91 2.24
N ARG A 37 -14.11 6.77 2.59
CA ARG A 37 -13.63 7.83 1.70
C ARG A 37 -12.93 7.27 0.45
N GLY A 38 -12.09 6.26 0.60
CA GLY A 38 -11.45 5.57 -0.52
C GLY A 38 -12.47 4.86 -1.42
N GLU A 39 -13.45 4.18 -0.84
CA GLU A 39 -14.55 3.54 -1.58
C GLU A 39 -15.32 4.51 -2.48
N ALA A 40 -15.51 5.77 -2.04
CA ALA A 40 -16.14 6.79 -2.87
C ALA A 40 -15.32 7.07 -4.15
N PHE A 41 -14.00 7.15 -4.05
CA PHE A 41 -13.13 7.29 -5.23
C PHE A 41 -13.14 6.05 -6.11
N ASP A 42 -13.11 4.85 -5.52
CA ASP A 42 -13.21 3.60 -6.29
C ASP A 42 -14.49 3.55 -7.12
N TYR A 43 -15.59 3.98 -6.54
CA TYR A 43 -16.87 4.09 -7.25
C TYR A 43 -16.80 5.06 -8.44
N LEU A 44 -16.12 6.20 -8.28
CA LEU A 44 -15.97 7.20 -9.34
C LEU A 44 -15.13 6.70 -10.53
N ILE A 45 -14.13 5.86 -10.29
CA ILE A 45 -13.33 5.22 -11.36
C ILE A 45 -14.00 3.95 -11.93
N GLY A 46 -15.16 3.55 -11.38
CA GLY A 46 -15.96 2.42 -11.84
C GLY A 46 -15.56 1.08 -11.27
N GLU A 47 -14.96 1.04 -10.07
CA GLU A 47 -14.57 -0.17 -9.32
C GLU A 47 -13.70 -1.14 -10.15
N LYS A 48 -12.79 -0.59 -10.96
CA LYS A 48 -11.93 -1.33 -11.88
C LYS A 48 -10.53 -0.76 -11.94
N THR A 49 -9.57 -1.60 -12.27
CA THR A 49 -8.19 -1.19 -12.55
C THR A 49 -8.14 -0.42 -13.88
N THR A 50 -7.68 0.82 -13.83
CA THR A 50 -7.57 1.71 -15.00
C THR A 50 -6.23 1.49 -15.73
N TYR A 51 -6.08 2.04 -16.95
CA TYR A 51 -4.83 1.95 -17.69
C TYR A 51 -3.65 2.64 -16.97
N PRO A 52 -3.78 3.91 -16.49
CA PRO A 52 -2.70 4.54 -15.72
C PRO A 52 -2.32 3.74 -14.47
N ALA A 53 -3.30 3.16 -13.75
CA ALA A 53 -3.02 2.30 -12.60
C ALA A 53 -2.20 1.06 -12.97
N LYS A 54 -2.51 0.40 -14.10
CA LYS A 54 -1.73 -0.75 -14.59
C LYS A 54 -0.29 -0.35 -14.91
N ARG A 55 -0.09 0.76 -15.63
CA ARG A 55 1.23 1.29 -15.97
C ARG A 55 2.03 1.57 -14.69
N ALA A 56 1.42 2.25 -13.71
CA ALA A 56 2.05 2.52 -12.42
C ALA A 56 2.43 1.24 -11.65
N MET A 57 1.63 0.16 -11.72
CA MET A 57 1.96 -1.12 -11.11
C MET A 57 3.19 -1.78 -11.73
N TYR A 58 3.37 -1.73 -13.06
CA TYR A 58 4.57 -2.22 -13.72
C TYR A 58 5.82 -1.48 -13.26
N VAL A 59 5.75 -0.15 -13.22
CA VAL A 59 6.86 0.71 -12.73
C VAL A 59 7.14 0.46 -11.25
N ALA A 60 6.11 0.34 -10.42
CA ALA A 60 6.22 0.04 -9.00
C ALA A 60 6.97 -1.28 -8.76
N VAL A 61 6.58 -2.33 -9.48
CA VAL A 61 7.24 -3.64 -9.37
C VAL A 61 8.68 -3.58 -9.88
N ALA A 62 8.95 -2.88 -10.99
CA ALA A 62 10.31 -2.68 -11.48
C ALA A 62 11.19 -1.97 -10.44
N ALA A 63 10.67 -0.92 -9.80
CA ALA A 63 11.39 -0.20 -8.74
C ALA A 63 11.66 -1.10 -7.50
N LEU A 64 10.69 -1.92 -7.11
CA LEU A 64 10.85 -2.87 -5.99
C LEU A 64 11.88 -3.96 -6.30
N LEU A 65 11.90 -4.50 -7.53
CA LEU A 65 12.87 -5.50 -7.96
C LEU A 65 14.30 -4.94 -8.11
N LEU A 66 14.43 -3.63 -8.38
CA LEU A 66 15.73 -2.94 -8.44
C LEU A 66 16.26 -2.55 -7.05
N SER A 67 15.40 -2.54 -6.04
CA SER A 67 15.74 -2.15 -4.67
C SER A 67 16.71 -3.14 -4.02
N ASN A 68 17.64 -2.63 -3.21
CA ASN A 68 18.52 -3.48 -2.40
C ASN A 68 17.86 -3.94 -1.10
N ASN A 69 16.89 -3.20 -0.61
CA ASN A 69 16.15 -3.50 0.63
C ASN A 69 14.70 -3.03 0.52
N PRO A 70 13.88 -3.70 -0.31
CA PRO A 70 12.48 -3.36 -0.48
C PRO A 70 11.68 -3.66 0.78
N VAL A 71 10.78 -2.76 1.16
CA VAL A 71 9.90 -2.92 2.31
C VAL A 71 8.46 -2.60 1.95
N ILE A 72 7.53 -3.42 2.42
CA ILE A 72 6.09 -3.14 2.38
C ILE A 72 5.66 -2.68 3.78
N SER A 73 5.29 -1.42 3.89
CA SER A 73 4.76 -0.83 5.13
C SER A 73 3.28 -1.15 5.25
N VAL A 74 2.87 -1.80 6.34
CA VAL A 74 1.47 -2.21 6.52
C VAL A 74 0.84 -1.55 7.73
N ASN A 75 -0.42 -1.15 7.57
CA ASN A 75 -1.28 -0.61 8.62
C ASN A 75 -2.53 -1.49 8.79
N GLY A 76 -3.42 -1.08 9.69
CA GLY A 76 -4.65 -1.83 9.97
C GLY A 76 -5.55 -2.04 8.74
N ASN A 77 -5.69 -1.04 7.87
CA ASN A 77 -6.51 -1.13 6.65
C ASN A 77 -5.90 -2.08 5.62
N ALA A 78 -4.62 -1.91 5.30
CA ALA A 78 -3.91 -2.77 4.35
C ALA A 78 -3.94 -4.23 4.82
N SER A 79 -3.67 -4.46 6.11
CA SER A 79 -3.71 -5.80 6.71
C SER A 79 -5.11 -6.42 6.73
N ALA A 80 -6.17 -5.62 6.94
CA ALA A 80 -7.54 -6.10 6.93
C ALA A 80 -8.01 -6.51 5.52
N LEU A 81 -7.59 -5.76 4.50
CA LEU A 81 -8.07 -5.93 3.14
C LEU A 81 -7.28 -6.96 2.33
N ALA A 82 -5.95 -7.03 2.51
CA ALA A 82 -5.06 -7.73 1.59
C ALA A 82 -3.86 -8.42 2.29
N CYS A 83 -4.02 -8.95 3.51
CA CYS A 83 -2.91 -9.53 4.28
C CYS A 83 -2.21 -10.69 3.56
N ASP A 84 -3.00 -11.64 3.04
CA ASP A 84 -2.47 -12.81 2.36
C ASP A 84 -1.78 -12.42 1.05
N GLU A 85 -2.40 -11.53 0.29
CA GLU A 85 -1.87 -11.03 -0.98
C GLU A 85 -0.59 -10.18 -0.80
N ILE A 86 -0.48 -9.44 0.31
CA ILE A 86 0.74 -8.70 0.68
C ILE A 86 1.88 -9.68 0.99
N ILE A 87 1.62 -10.77 1.69
CA ILE A 87 2.60 -11.83 1.97
C ILE A 87 3.08 -12.46 0.65
N ASP A 88 2.15 -12.77 -0.26
CA ASP A 88 2.48 -13.33 -1.57
C ASP A 88 3.37 -12.38 -2.38
N LEU A 89 3.06 -11.10 -2.41
CA LEU A 89 3.89 -10.10 -3.09
C LEU A 89 5.27 -9.99 -2.44
N ALA A 90 5.33 -9.90 -1.10
CA ALA A 90 6.58 -9.80 -0.37
C ALA A 90 7.52 -10.97 -0.66
N ASN A 91 6.98 -12.20 -0.67
CA ASN A 91 7.73 -13.40 -1.01
C ASN A 91 8.23 -13.40 -2.47
N GLU A 92 7.44 -12.85 -3.41
CA GLU A 92 7.81 -12.86 -4.83
C GLU A 92 8.92 -11.85 -5.16
N ILE A 93 8.99 -10.73 -4.43
CA ILE A 93 9.99 -9.66 -4.65
C ILE A 93 11.08 -9.62 -3.57
N ASP A 94 11.15 -10.61 -2.69
CA ASP A 94 12.06 -10.67 -1.53
C ASP A 94 12.01 -9.41 -0.64
N ALA A 95 10.80 -8.90 -0.42
CA ALA A 95 10.58 -7.72 0.40
C ALA A 95 10.29 -8.08 1.85
N LYS A 96 10.73 -7.21 2.76
CA LYS A 96 10.30 -7.25 4.17
C LYS A 96 8.91 -6.64 4.32
N ILE A 97 8.19 -7.06 5.36
CA ILE A 97 6.91 -6.44 5.75
C ILE A 97 7.11 -5.79 7.11
N GLU A 98 6.74 -4.51 7.25
CA GLU A 98 6.83 -3.79 8.52
C GLU A 98 5.49 -3.19 8.93
N ILE A 99 5.06 -3.50 10.16
CA ILE A 99 3.88 -2.90 10.80
C ILE A 99 4.19 -1.44 11.14
N ASN A 100 3.43 -0.54 10.57
CA ASN A 100 3.51 0.87 10.89
C ASN A 100 2.12 1.46 11.12
N LEU A 101 1.92 2.05 12.30
CA LEU A 101 0.62 2.51 12.77
C LEU A 101 0.68 3.97 13.20
N PHE A 102 -0.20 4.80 12.64
CA PHE A 102 -0.39 6.16 13.11
C PHE A 102 -0.84 6.20 14.58
N TYR A 103 -1.89 5.45 14.91
CA TYR A 103 -2.36 5.24 16.28
C TYR A 103 -1.75 3.95 16.84
N ARG A 104 -0.43 3.98 17.08
CA ARG A 104 0.33 2.84 17.57
C ARG A 104 0.01 2.58 19.03
N THR A 105 -0.47 1.39 19.34
CA THR A 105 -0.60 0.84 20.69
C THR A 105 -0.01 -0.56 20.70
N ASP A 106 0.52 -0.99 21.85
CA ASP A 106 1.09 -2.33 22.03
C ASP A 106 0.10 -3.41 21.66
N GLU A 107 -1.17 -3.25 22.04
CA GLU A 107 -2.23 -4.21 21.73
C GLU A 107 -2.41 -4.38 20.21
N ARG A 108 -2.51 -3.27 19.46
CA ARG A 108 -2.63 -3.32 17.99
C ARG A 108 -1.43 -3.96 17.34
N VAL A 109 -0.23 -3.63 17.81
CA VAL A 109 1.01 -4.24 17.30
C VAL A 109 0.99 -5.75 17.52
N ARG A 110 0.64 -6.22 18.76
CA ARG A 110 0.53 -7.67 19.06
C ARG A 110 -0.50 -8.36 18.18
N LEU A 111 -1.66 -7.74 17.96
CA LEU A 111 -2.72 -8.30 17.14
C LEU A 111 -2.30 -8.42 15.67
N LEU A 112 -1.65 -7.41 15.10
CA LEU A 112 -1.13 -7.46 13.74
C LEU A 112 0.03 -8.45 13.61
N THR A 113 0.97 -8.46 14.56
CA THR A 113 2.05 -9.47 14.59
C THR A 113 1.47 -10.89 14.56
N LYS A 114 0.47 -11.16 15.41
CA LYS A 114 -0.22 -12.46 15.43
C LYS A 114 -0.96 -12.75 14.11
N LEU A 115 -1.53 -11.71 13.48
CA LEU A 115 -2.24 -11.84 12.20
C LEU A 115 -1.31 -12.37 11.09
N TYR A 116 -0.10 -11.82 10.97
CA TYR A 116 0.90 -12.24 9.98
C TYR A 116 1.53 -13.59 10.33
N LYS A 117 1.92 -13.83 11.58
CA LYS A 117 2.47 -15.11 12.04
C LYS A 117 1.49 -16.28 11.84
N ASN A 118 0.20 -16.07 12.11
CA ASN A 118 -0.83 -17.10 11.86
C ASN A 118 -1.01 -17.45 10.36
N ARG A 119 -0.45 -16.65 9.45
CA ARG A 119 -0.41 -16.87 8.01
C ARG A 119 0.94 -17.40 7.51
N GLY A 120 1.81 -17.78 8.46
CA GLY A 120 3.13 -18.34 8.15
C GLY A 120 4.20 -17.31 7.80
N PHE A 121 3.96 -16.02 8.08
CA PHE A 121 4.97 -14.97 7.89
C PHE A 121 5.59 -14.57 9.23
N ASP A 122 6.68 -15.23 9.60
CA ASP A 122 7.37 -15.04 10.90
C ASP A 122 8.29 -13.81 10.90
N GLY A 123 8.75 -13.35 9.73
CA GLY A 123 9.70 -12.23 9.55
C GLY A 123 9.06 -10.84 9.62
N ILE A 124 7.88 -10.70 10.22
CA ILE A 124 7.20 -9.40 10.36
C ILE A 124 7.99 -8.43 11.24
N LEU A 125 8.24 -7.22 10.73
CA LEU A 125 8.94 -6.14 11.43
C LEU A 125 7.97 -5.10 11.98
N GLY A 126 8.50 -4.13 12.75
CA GLY A 126 7.70 -3.11 13.44
C GLY A 126 6.96 -3.70 14.65
N THR A 127 7.44 -4.80 15.19
CA THR A 127 6.90 -5.48 16.38
C THR A 127 7.30 -4.75 17.67
N LEU A 128 6.92 -5.27 18.83
CA LEU A 128 7.33 -4.71 20.12
C LEU A 128 8.78 -5.08 20.50
N ASP A 129 9.33 -6.11 19.87
CA ASP A 129 10.67 -6.64 20.15
C ASP A 129 11.70 -6.03 19.18
N ASP A 130 11.29 -5.23 18.20
CA ASP A 130 12.19 -4.63 17.23
C ASP A 130 12.91 -3.41 17.78
N ASP A 131 14.15 -3.22 17.30
CA ASP A 131 14.93 -2.01 17.49
C ASP A 131 14.36 -0.89 16.60
N ILE A 132 13.68 0.07 17.22
CA ILE A 132 12.98 1.18 16.56
C ILE A 132 13.87 2.41 16.53
N GLU A 133 14.08 2.92 15.33
CA GLU A 133 14.78 4.17 15.05
C GLU A 133 13.79 5.26 14.59
N TYR A 134 14.25 6.51 14.58
CA TYR A 134 13.46 7.64 14.12
C TYR A 134 14.12 8.30 12.90
N ILE A 135 13.39 8.35 11.80
CA ILE A 135 13.84 8.99 10.57
C ILE A 135 14.08 10.48 10.84
N ASP A 136 15.22 11.01 10.39
CA ASP A 136 15.67 12.40 10.59
C ASP A 136 15.59 12.90 12.04
N ASN A 137 15.73 11.99 13.02
CA ASN A 137 15.61 12.27 14.46
C ASN A 137 14.27 12.90 14.88
N ILE A 138 13.24 12.76 14.06
CA ILE A 138 11.89 13.25 14.34
C ILE A 138 11.19 12.28 15.29
N LYS A 139 11.16 12.58 16.59
CA LYS A 139 10.56 11.72 17.63
C LYS A 139 9.03 11.77 17.60
N ASN A 140 8.43 11.15 16.59
CA ASN A 140 6.98 10.89 16.54
C ASN A 140 6.68 9.57 15.81
N ASN A 141 5.46 9.04 15.97
CA ASN A 141 5.07 7.75 15.39
C ASN A 141 5.14 7.72 13.85
N ARG A 142 5.05 8.87 13.17
CA ARG A 142 5.18 8.94 11.70
C ARG A 142 6.61 8.74 11.21
N ALA A 143 7.58 9.02 12.07
CA ALA A 143 9.00 8.85 11.75
C ALA A 143 9.60 7.57 12.34
N SER A 144 8.84 6.82 13.16
CA SER A 144 9.32 5.55 13.74
C SER A 144 9.41 4.46 12.67
N ALA A 145 10.50 3.70 12.70
CA ALA A 145 10.77 2.63 11.76
C ALA A 145 11.64 1.55 12.40
N SER A 146 11.44 0.28 12.04
CA SER A 146 12.35 -0.78 12.42
C SER A 146 13.72 -0.56 11.75
N LYS A 147 14.79 -0.69 12.50
CA LYS A 147 16.16 -0.50 12.01
C LYS A 147 16.50 -1.41 10.85
N SER A 148 16.08 -2.66 10.91
CA SER A 148 16.26 -3.66 9.85
C SER A 148 15.23 -3.56 8.72
N GLY A 149 14.20 -2.73 8.88
CA GLY A 149 13.10 -2.53 7.95
C GLY A 149 13.15 -1.17 7.25
N ILE A 150 12.10 -0.37 7.41
CA ILE A 150 11.93 0.94 6.75
C ILE A 150 13.10 1.89 6.99
N TYR A 151 13.74 1.85 8.18
CA TYR A 151 14.87 2.74 8.46
C TYR A 151 16.02 2.52 7.47
N SER A 152 16.40 1.29 7.20
CA SER A 152 17.49 0.91 6.27
C SER A 152 17.04 0.70 4.82
N SER A 153 15.75 0.81 4.51
CA SER A 153 15.23 0.60 3.16
C SER A 153 15.63 1.71 2.19
N ASP A 154 15.66 1.40 0.91
CA ASP A 154 15.81 2.35 -0.20
C ASP A 154 14.51 2.56 -0.96
N THR A 155 13.64 1.55 -1.03
CA THR A 155 12.33 1.62 -1.69
C THR A 155 11.23 1.05 -0.78
N ILE A 156 10.13 1.79 -0.64
CA ILE A 156 9.04 1.42 0.25
C ILE A 156 7.70 1.47 -0.50
N LEU A 157 6.96 0.37 -0.42
CA LEU A 157 5.54 0.35 -0.78
C LEU A 157 4.71 0.72 0.47
N VAL A 158 3.99 1.83 0.41
CA VAL A 158 3.16 2.39 1.50
C VAL A 158 1.68 2.46 1.11
N PRO A 159 0.94 1.36 1.13
CA PRO A 159 -0.47 1.35 0.77
C PRO A 159 -1.34 2.00 1.85
N LEU A 160 -2.30 2.82 1.44
CA LEU A 160 -3.33 3.44 2.30
C LEU A 160 -2.72 4.23 3.47
N GLU A 161 -1.70 5.04 3.19
CA GLU A 161 -0.91 5.76 4.19
C GLU A 161 -1.27 7.25 4.24
N ASP A 162 -0.90 7.93 5.33
CA ASP A 162 -1.05 9.39 5.45
C ASP A 162 0.08 10.16 4.74
N GLY A 163 -0.26 11.38 4.28
CA GLY A 163 0.67 12.21 3.51
C GLY A 163 1.85 12.74 4.32
N ASP A 164 1.72 12.92 5.66
CA ASP A 164 2.82 13.39 6.50
C ASP A 164 3.91 12.33 6.58
N ARG A 165 3.53 11.05 6.71
CA ARG A 165 4.49 9.95 6.70
C ARG A 165 5.16 9.79 5.34
N ALA A 166 4.39 9.83 4.25
CA ALA A 166 4.95 9.77 2.90
C ALA A 166 5.98 10.88 2.66
N GLU A 167 5.71 12.10 3.13
CA GLU A 167 6.64 13.23 3.03
C GLU A 167 7.92 13.01 3.85
N ILE A 168 7.82 12.52 5.09
CA ILE A 168 8.99 12.22 5.94
C ILE A 168 9.89 11.19 5.25
N LEU A 169 9.30 10.09 4.76
CA LEU A 169 10.02 9.03 4.06
C LEU A 169 10.70 9.56 2.78
N LYS A 170 9.99 10.37 2.00
CA LYS A 170 10.52 10.99 0.77
C LYS A 170 11.70 11.92 1.05
N LYS A 171 11.58 12.78 2.06
CA LYS A 171 12.66 13.70 2.46
C LYS A 171 13.91 12.98 2.94
N SER A 172 13.78 11.77 3.47
CA SER A 172 14.93 10.93 3.87
C SER A 172 15.61 10.22 2.68
N GLY A 173 15.26 10.56 1.45
CA GLY A 173 15.89 10.05 0.23
C GLY A 173 15.40 8.67 -0.21
N LYS A 174 14.29 8.19 0.33
CA LYS A 174 13.71 6.90 -0.04
C LYS A 174 12.80 7.04 -1.25
N ASN A 175 12.76 5.99 -2.07
CA ASN A 175 11.82 5.88 -3.18
C ASN A 175 10.47 5.40 -2.64
N ILE A 176 9.42 6.18 -2.85
CA ILE A 176 8.09 5.95 -2.27
C ILE A 176 7.10 5.52 -3.34
N ILE A 177 6.52 4.35 -3.13
CA ILE A 177 5.44 3.81 -3.95
C ILE A 177 4.18 3.78 -3.08
N THR A 178 3.05 4.32 -3.57
CA THR A 178 1.79 4.25 -2.83
C THR A 178 0.67 3.57 -3.63
N ILE A 179 -0.27 2.98 -2.91
CA ILE A 179 -1.58 2.58 -3.43
C ILE A 179 -2.61 3.46 -2.74
N ASP A 180 -3.19 4.39 -3.47
CA ASP A 180 -4.20 5.33 -2.97
C ASP A 180 -5.24 5.62 -4.05
N LEU A 181 -6.52 5.43 -3.74
CA LEU A 181 -7.64 5.68 -4.66
C LEU A 181 -7.84 7.16 -5.00
N ASN A 182 -7.26 8.08 -4.21
CA ASN A 182 -7.38 9.51 -4.43
C ASN A 182 -6.14 10.09 -5.12
N PRO A 183 -6.17 10.38 -6.43
CA PRO A 183 -5.02 10.96 -7.14
C PRO A 183 -4.68 12.38 -6.68
N LEU A 184 -5.56 13.03 -5.94
CA LEU A 184 -5.35 14.38 -5.39
C LEU A 184 -4.81 14.35 -3.95
N SER A 185 -4.67 13.18 -3.34
CA SER A 185 -4.17 13.06 -1.98
C SER A 185 -2.73 13.57 -1.86
N ARG A 186 -2.37 14.02 -0.65
CA ARG A 186 -1.00 14.42 -0.38
C ARG A 186 -0.05 13.22 -0.50
N THR A 187 -0.49 12.04 -0.10
CA THR A 187 0.28 10.80 -0.25
C THR A 187 0.63 10.53 -1.70
N SER A 188 -0.37 10.56 -2.60
CA SER A 188 -0.16 10.37 -4.05
C SER A 188 0.81 11.40 -4.64
N LYS A 189 0.69 12.67 -4.24
CA LYS A 189 1.55 13.76 -4.74
C LYS A 189 2.98 13.69 -4.23
N MET A 190 3.22 13.11 -3.05
CA MET A 190 4.54 12.98 -2.45
C MET A 190 5.29 11.73 -2.91
N SER A 191 4.60 10.76 -3.51
CA SER A 191 5.18 9.48 -3.94
C SER A 191 5.89 9.60 -5.30
N ASP A 192 6.88 8.74 -5.53
CA ASP A 192 7.55 8.56 -6.82
C ASP A 192 6.67 7.81 -7.80
N VAL A 193 5.92 6.82 -7.29
CA VAL A 193 4.95 6.05 -8.06
C VAL A 193 3.64 5.95 -7.29
N SER A 194 2.56 6.43 -7.88
CA SER A 194 1.21 6.35 -7.30
C SER A 194 0.32 5.42 -8.09
N ILE A 195 -0.10 4.35 -7.46
CA ILE A 195 -1.06 3.39 -8.01
C ILE A 195 -2.46 3.83 -7.59
N VAL A 196 -3.20 4.44 -8.51
CA VAL A 196 -4.58 4.90 -8.25
C VAL A 196 -5.55 3.74 -8.50
N ASP A 197 -5.60 2.84 -7.52
CA ASP A 197 -6.45 1.65 -7.55
C ASP A 197 -6.78 1.15 -6.13
N ASN A 198 -7.73 0.23 -6.04
CA ASN A 198 -8.02 -0.48 -4.80
C ASN A 198 -6.93 -1.52 -4.51
N ILE A 199 -6.46 -1.56 -3.26
CA ILE A 199 -5.40 -2.47 -2.81
C ILE A 199 -5.71 -3.95 -3.13
N VAL A 200 -6.97 -4.36 -3.05
CA VAL A 200 -7.40 -5.74 -3.30
C VAL A 200 -7.28 -6.16 -4.78
N ARG A 201 -7.19 -5.20 -5.70
CA ARG A 201 -6.89 -5.43 -7.11
C ARG A 201 -5.42 -5.22 -7.41
N ALA A 202 -4.83 -4.17 -6.82
CA ALA A 202 -3.46 -3.78 -7.09
C ALA A 202 -2.46 -4.84 -6.64
N ILE A 203 -2.49 -5.28 -5.39
CA ILE A 203 -1.49 -6.22 -4.84
C ILE A 203 -1.45 -7.56 -5.60
N PRO A 204 -2.58 -8.27 -5.83
CA PRO A 204 -2.54 -9.51 -6.60
C PRO A 204 -2.05 -9.33 -8.04
N PHE A 205 -2.32 -8.17 -8.64
CA PHE A 205 -1.84 -7.88 -10.00
C PHE A 205 -0.33 -7.57 -10.00
N MET A 206 0.17 -6.84 -9.00
CA MET A 206 1.62 -6.61 -8.80
C MET A 206 2.38 -7.93 -8.60
N THR A 207 1.81 -8.90 -7.87
CA THR A 207 2.41 -10.23 -7.70
C THR A 207 2.57 -10.96 -9.05
N LYS A 208 1.58 -10.84 -9.94
CA LYS A 208 1.69 -11.40 -11.30
C LYS A 208 2.77 -10.69 -12.11
N ILE A 209 2.79 -9.37 -12.08
CA ILE A 209 3.83 -8.57 -12.74
C ILE A 209 5.22 -8.94 -12.23
N ALA A 210 5.38 -9.17 -10.92
CA ALA A 210 6.67 -9.54 -10.34
C ALA A 210 7.20 -10.85 -10.92
N LYS A 211 6.34 -11.86 -11.12
CA LYS A 211 6.68 -13.12 -11.79
C LYS A 211 7.14 -12.92 -13.23
N ASP A 212 6.54 -11.97 -13.93
CA ASP A 212 6.88 -11.68 -15.33
C ASP A 212 8.17 -10.84 -15.46
N LEU A 213 8.48 -10.00 -14.45
CA LEU A 213 9.57 -9.05 -14.50
C LEU A 213 10.85 -9.48 -13.77
N LYS A 214 10.80 -10.43 -12.84
CA LYS A 214 11.95 -10.78 -11.98
C LYS A 214 13.18 -11.28 -12.73
N ASP A 215 12.99 -11.88 -13.90
CA ASP A 215 14.07 -12.41 -14.75
C ASP A 215 14.45 -11.43 -15.89
N GLN A 216 13.89 -10.22 -15.91
CA GLN A 216 14.21 -9.20 -16.91
C GLN A 216 15.55 -8.53 -16.64
N ASP A 217 16.14 -7.99 -17.70
CA ASP A 217 17.39 -7.22 -17.62
C ASP A 217 17.21 -5.98 -16.74
N LYS A 218 18.20 -5.72 -15.87
CA LYS A 218 18.16 -4.55 -14.97
C LYS A 218 18.04 -3.23 -15.71
N LYS A 219 18.65 -3.11 -16.90
CA LYS A 219 18.55 -1.92 -17.73
C LYS A 219 17.10 -1.68 -18.17
N PHE A 220 16.42 -2.72 -18.60
CA PHE A 220 15.00 -2.65 -18.97
C PHE A 220 14.14 -2.14 -17.80
N LEU A 221 14.35 -2.69 -16.60
CA LEU A 221 13.63 -2.24 -15.39
C LEU A 221 13.97 -0.78 -15.05
N MET A 222 15.24 -0.38 -15.17
CA MET A 222 15.68 1.01 -14.93
C MET A 222 15.06 1.98 -15.93
N ASP A 223 15.01 1.62 -17.20
CA ASP A 223 14.40 2.45 -18.25
C ASP A 223 12.91 2.66 -17.95
N MET A 224 12.18 1.61 -17.55
CA MET A 224 10.78 1.73 -17.13
C MET A 224 10.57 2.72 -15.98
N VAL A 225 11.46 2.69 -14.97
CA VAL A 225 11.36 3.60 -13.81
C VAL A 225 11.72 5.03 -14.20
N ASN A 226 12.75 5.22 -15.01
CA ASN A 226 13.26 6.54 -15.40
C ASN A 226 12.30 7.29 -16.36
N GLU A 227 11.55 6.55 -17.19
CA GLU A 227 10.58 7.13 -18.14
C GLU A 227 9.23 7.46 -17.48
N PHE A 228 9.03 7.09 -16.22
CA PHE A 228 7.76 7.30 -15.55
C PHE A 228 7.63 8.70 -14.95
N ASP A 229 6.55 9.38 -15.31
CA ASP A 229 6.15 10.66 -14.72
C ASP A 229 4.90 10.45 -13.82
N ASN A 230 5.10 10.57 -12.50
CA ASN A 230 4.01 10.39 -11.56
C ASN A 230 2.97 11.54 -11.63
N GLU A 231 3.39 12.76 -11.97
CA GLU A 231 2.45 13.87 -12.09
C GLU A 231 1.50 13.65 -13.28
N GLU A 232 2.04 13.23 -14.42
CA GLU A 232 1.23 12.88 -15.59
C GLU A 232 0.32 11.67 -15.31
N ASN A 233 0.84 10.64 -14.63
CA ASN A 233 0.04 9.49 -14.20
C ASN A 233 -1.15 9.88 -13.31
N LEU A 234 -0.95 10.85 -12.38
CA LEU A 234 -2.03 11.35 -11.53
C LEU A 234 -3.07 12.15 -12.34
N LYS A 235 -2.64 12.95 -13.32
CA LYS A 235 -3.52 13.68 -14.24
C LYS A 235 -4.37 12.71 -15.07
N GLU A 236 -3.73 11.69 -15.67
CA GLU A 236 -4.44 10.65 -16.42
C GLU A 236 -5.44 9.86 -15.53
N SER A 237 -5.04 9.55 -14.29
CA SER A 237 -5.91 8.88 -13.32
C SER A 237 -7.13 9.73 -12.97
N LEU A 238 -6.96 11.04 -12.81
CA LEU A 238 -8.06 11.97 -12.58
C LEU A 238 -9.03 12.01 -13.75
N GLN A 239 -8.54 11.92 -15.00
CA GLN A 239 -9.37 11.87 -16.22
C GLN A 239 -10.23 10.59 -16.30
N GLN A 240 -9.89 9.52 -15.57
CA GLN A 240 -10.72 8.31 -15.48
C GLN A 240 -11.99 8.53 -14.66
N ILE A 241 -12.06 9.56 -13.84
CA ILE A 241 -13.26 9.96 -13.10
C ILE A 241 -14.21 10.61 -14.11
N LYS A 242 -14.97 9.78 -14.81
CA LYS A 242 -15.97 10.24 -15.77
C LYS A 242 -17.20 10.75 -15.02
N LEU A 243 -17.46 12.05 -15.10
CA LEU A 243 -18.79 12.57 -14.85
C LEU A 243 -19.70 11.91 -15.90
N LYS A 244 -20.54 10.97 -15.48
CA LYS A 244 -21.61 10.45 -16.35
C LYS A 244 -22.48 11.65 -16.69
N GLU A 245 -22.60 11.98 -17.97
CA GLU A 245 -23.65 12.88 -18.40
C GLU A 245 -24.98 12.30 -17.94
N TRP A 246 -25.69 13.06 -17.13
CA TRP A 246 -27.04 12.71 -16.71
C TRP A 246 -27.91 12.84 -17.95
N ARG A 247 -28.32 11.71 -18.50
CA ARG A 247 -29.35 11.67 -19.55
C ARG A 247 -30.72 11.57 -18.92
#